data_f96cfe5bd1e97a76ca1c054de72e41d0
#
_entry.id   f96cfe5bd1e97a76ca1c054de72e41d0
#
_cell.length_a   1.000
_cell.length_b   1.000
_cell.length_c   1.000
_cell.angle_alpha   90.00
_cell.angle_beta   90.00
_cell.angle_gamma   90.00
#
_symmetry.space_group_name_H-M   'P 1'
#
loop_
_entity.id
_entity.type
_entity.pdbx_description
1 polymer ?
#
loop_
_entity_poly.entity_id
_entity_poly.type
_entity_poly.pdbx_seq_one_letter_code
_entity_poly.pdbx_strand_id
1 'polypeptide(L)'
;MSASDDQTDVERVLAGDVSAYEGIVRCWQGPLINLAYRFCRDRGRAEEMAQEAFLRAYRGLGQWRGDAVFSTWLFALATNLYRSELRRIPARIVSVPLEDIDEPADARASDGGLEDRDRDLAVRRAVITLPAKYREALILFYFHDMDVATAARSLGLPEGTVKARLFRGRDMLRGKLPQLMAVPRLKEAL
;
A
#
# COMPACT_ATOMS: atom_id res chain seq x y z
N MET A 1 1.51 10.27 -13.66
CA MET A 1 2.61 11.18 -13.22
C MET A 1 3.86 10.34 -13.05
N SER A 2 4.99 10.89 -13.46
CA SER A 2 6.32 10.28 -13.37
C SER A 2 6.93 10.62 -12.01
N ALA A 3 7.94 9.85 -11.57
CA ALA A 3 8.72 10.16 -10.36
C ALA A 3 9.37 11.56 -10.42
N SER A 4 9.62 12.09 -11.62
CA SER A 4 10.14 13.45 -11.83
C SER A 4 9.09 14.53 -11.55
N ASP A 5 7.81 14.25 -11.74
CA ASP A 5 6.72 15.20 -11.48
C ASP A 5 6.52 15.37 -9.96
N ASP A 6 6.59 14.27 -9.20
CA ASP A 6 6.48 14.29 -7.74
C ASP A 6 7.63 15.11 -7.11
N GLN A 7 8.85 14.96 -7.61
CA GLN A 7 10.00 15.70 -7.12
C GLN A 7 9.85 17.19 -7.37
N THR A 8 9.42 17.58 -8.57
CA THR A 8 9.17 18.98 -8.92
C THR A 8 8.10 19.59 -8.02
N ASP A 9 6.99 18.89 -7.77
CA ASP A 9 5.93 19.38 -6.89
C ASP A 9 6.43 19.51 -5.43
N VAL A 10 7.24 18.59 -4.94
CA VAL A 10 7.87 18.70 -3.61
C VAL A 10 8.77 19.91 -3.51
N GLU A 11 9.64 20.16 -4.50
CA GLU A 11 10.54 21.31 -4.54
C GLU A 11 9.75 22.62 -4.53
N ARG A 12 8.64 22.71 -5.29
CA ARG A 12 7.76 23.88 -5.30
C ARG A 12 7.11 24.11 -3.94
N VAL A 13 6.61 23.06 -3.29
CA VAL A 13 6.02 23.16 -1.95
C VAL A 13 7.05 23.66 -0.94
N LEU A 14 8.28 23.12 -0.98
CA LEU A 14 9.36 23.55 -0.09
C LEU A 14 9.82 24.99 -0.36
N ALA A 15 9.65 25.48 -1.59
CA ALA A 15 9.89 26.88 -1.96
C ALA A 15 8.73 27.83 -1.55
N GLY A 16 7.65 27.31 -0.93
CA GLY A 16 6.53 28.08 -0.42
C GLY A 16 5.26 28.04 -1.29
N ASP A 17 5.28 27.36 -2.44
CA ASP A 17 4.09 27.15 -3.27
C ASP A 17 3.24 25.99 -2.73
N VAL A 18 2.44 26.29 -1.70
CA VAL A 18 1.56 25.31 -1.07
C VAL A 18 0.57 24.68 -2.06
N SER A 19 0.21 25.40 -3.14
CA SER A 19 -0.75 24.91 -4.14
C SER A 19 -0.21 23.68 -4.90
N ALA A 20 1.11 23.53 -5.04
CA ALA A 20 1.73 22.37 -5.67
C ALA A 20 1.45 21.05 -4.89
N TYR A 21 1.14 21.14 -3.59
CA TYR A 21 0.78 19.96 -2.79
C TYR A 21 -0.54 19.33 -3.24
N GLU A 22 -1.44 20.09 -3.85
CA GLU A 22 -2.67 19.56 -4.44
C GLU A 22 -2.37 18.51 -5.53
N GLY A 23 -1.33 18.73 -6.33
CA GLY A 23 -0.87 17.78 -7.35
C GLY A 23 -0.49 16.42 -6.73
N ILE A 24 0.27 16.46 -5.63
CA ILE A 24 0.65 15.27 -4.85
C ILE A 24 -0.58 14.55 -4.30
N VAL A 25 -1.50 15.30 -3.66
CA VAL A 25 -2.73 14.72 -3.10
C VAL A 25 -3.56 14.08 -4.21
N ARG A 26 -3.79 14.77 -5.31
CA ARG A 26 -4.58 14.26 -6.45
C ARG A 26 -4.00 12.98 -7.04
N CYS A 27 -2.68 12.89 -7.12
CA CYS A 27 -1.99 11.71 -7.63
C CYS A 27 -2.09 10.51 -6.70
N TRP A 28 -1.91 10.73 -5.39
CA TRP A 28 -1.68 9.66 -4.43
C TRP A 28 -2.87 9.35 -3.51
N GLN A 29 -3.98 10.12 -3.55
CA GLN A 29 -5.15 9.88 -2.69
C GLN A 29 -5.74 8.49 -2.90
N GLY A 30 -6.01 8.07 -4.13
CA GLY A 30 -6.55 6.75 -4.44
C GLY A 30 -5.64 5.63 -3.93
N PRO A 31 -4.36 5.60 -4.32
CA PRO A 31 -3.39 4.63 -3.81
C PRO A 31 -3.28 4.59 -2.28
N LEU A 32 -3.29 5.73 -1.58
CA LEU A 32 -3.22 5.75 -0.11
C LEU A 32 -4.51 5.28 0.56
N ILE A 33 -5.68 5.65 0.03
CA ILE A 33 -6.97 5.14 0.51
C ILE A 33 -7.03 3.62 0.33
N ASN A 34 -6.62 3.12 -0.84
CA ASN A 34 -6.56 1.68 -1.12
C ASN A 34 -5.59 0.95 -0.17
N LEU A 35 -4.42 1.54 0.10
CA LEU A 35 -3.50 1.00 1.10
C LEU A 35 -4.17 0.94 2.47
N ALA A 36 -4.76 2.04 2.96
CA ALA A 36 -5.44 2.11 4.25
C ALA A 36 -6.59 1.09 4.34
N TYR A 37 -7.41 0.99 3.29
CA TYR A 37 -8.52 0.04 3.23
C TYR A 37 -8.06 -1.41 3.40
N ARG A 38 -6.94 -1.78 2.80
CA ARG A 38 -6.34 -3.12 2.98
C ARG A 38 -5.93 -3.40 4.44
N PHE A 39 -5.70 -2.35 5.23
CA PHE A 39 -5.41 -2.47 6.65
C PHE A 39 -6.70 -2.54 7.50
N CYS A 40 -7.62 -1.60 7.34
CA CYS A 40 -8.77 -1.41 8.23
C CYS A 40 -10.08 -2.06 7.74
N ARG A 41 -10.23 -2.31 6.44
CA ARG A 41 -11.45 -2.85 5.80
C ARG A 41 -12.70 -1.99 6.01
N ASP A 42 -12.52 -0.72 6.21
CA ASP A 42 -13.56 0.27 6.38
C ASP A 42 -13.22 1.47 5.51
N ARG A 43 -14.12 1.88 4.61
CA ARG A 43 -13.84 2.92 3.61
C ARG A 43 -13.72 4.30 4.26
N GLY A 44 -14.66 4.65 5.14
CA GLY A 44 -14.63 5.95 5.81
C GLY A 44 -13.36 6.12 6.61
N ARG A 45 -13.00 5.07 7.36
CA ARG A 45 -11.76 5.04 8.11
C ARG A 45 -10.52 5.07 7.23
N ALA A 46 -10.55 4.39 6.09
CA ALA A 46 -9.42 4.41 5.13
C ALA A 46 -9.19 5.82 4.59
N GLU A 47 -10.27 6.56 4.32
CA GLU A 47 -10.21 7.96 3.89
C GLU A 47 -9.62 8.86 4.98
N GLU A 48 -10.07 8.72 6.25
CA GLU A 48 -9.51 9.44 7.39
C GLU A 48 -8.01 9.15 7.59
N MET A 49 -7.63 7.87 7.51
CA MET A 49 -6.23 7.46 7.64
C MET A 49 -5.36 8.01 6.49
N ALA A 50 -5.88 8.06 5.28
CA ALA A 50 -5.18 8.65 4.14
C ALA A 50 -5.02 10.17 4.28
N GLN A 51 -6.05 10.88 4.76
CA GLN A 51 -5.97 12.31 5.06
C GLN A 51 -4.89 12.60 6.12
N GLU A 52 -4.87 11.84 7.21
CA GLU A 52 -3.84 12.00 8.24
C GLU A 52 -2.43 11.70 7.69
N ALA A 53 -2.30 10.72 6.78
CA ALA A 53 -1.03 10.43 6.11
C ALA A 53 -0.55 11.63 5.28
N PHE A 54 -1.44 12.28 4.53
CA PHE A 54 -1.09 13.49 3.78
C PHE A 54 -0.71 14.65 4.69
N LEU A 55 -1.43 14.88 5.79
CA LEU A 55 -1.07 15.92 6.75
C LEU A 55 0.32 15.70 7.36
N ARG A 56 0.63 14.44 7.70
CA ARG A 56 1.97 14.10 8.21
C ARG A 56 3.04 14.21 7.13
N ALA A 57 2.74 13.81 5.90
CA ALA A 57 3.65 13.95 4.77
C ALA A 57 3.95 15.43 4.52
N TYR A 58 2.94 16.29 4.49
CA TYR A 58 3.13 17.74 4.32
C TYR A 58 4.05 18.33 5.39
N ARG A 59 3.79 18.01 6.68
CA ARG A 59 4.62 18.49 7.80
C ARG A 59 6.03 17.91 7.78
N GLY A 60 6.20 16.71 7.28
CA GLY A 60 7.49 16.01 7.19
C GLY A 60 8.23 16.19 5.87
N LEU A 61 7.68 16.97 4.92
CA LEU A 61 8.20 17.05 3.56
C LEU A 61 9.66 17.52 3.52
N GLY A 62 10.04 18.46 4.37
CA GLY A 62 11.43 18.94 4.50
C GLY A 62 12.41 17.89 5.05
N GLN A 63 11.93 16.76 5.56
CA GLN A 63 12.77 15.65 6.01
C GLN A 63 13.04 14.63 4.91
N TRP A 64 12.30 14.69 3.80
CA TRP A 64 12.56 13.85 2.65
C TRP A 64 13.83 14.32 1.93
N ARG A 65 14.86 13.47 1.93
CA ARG A 65 16.22 13.81 1.43
C ARG A 65 16.45 13.45 -0.04
N GLY A 66 15.44 12.89 -0.72
CA GLY A 66 15.63 12.39 -2.09
C GLY A 66 16.37 11.04 -2.19
N ASP A 67 16.74 10.42 -1.06
CA ASP A 67 17.45 9.11 -1.04
C ASP A 67 16.60 7.96 -1.60
N ALA A 68 15.30 8.15 -1.68
CA ALA A 68 14.34 7.24 -2.29
C ALA A 68 13.31 8.03 -3.10
N VAL A 69 12.68 7.38 -4.05
CA VAL A 69 11.55 7.96 -4.80
C VAL A 69 10.49 8.44 -3.80
N PHE A 70 9.92 9.61 -4.06
CA PHE A 70 8.94 10.25 -3.18
C PHE A 70 7.79 9.31 -2.77
N SER A 71 7.25 8.57 -3.73
CA SER A 71 6.19 7.59 -3.45
C SER A 71 6.62 6.54 -2.42
N THR A 72 7.85 6.05 -2.49
CA THR A 72 8.38 5.08 -1.52
C THR A 72 8.41 5.66 -0.10
N TRP A 73 8.85 6.90 0.04
CA TRP A 73 8.86 7.61 1.32
C TRP A 73 7.42 7.84 1.84
N LEU A 74 6.52 8.29 0.96
CA LEU A 74 5.11 8.53 1.31
C LEU A 74 4.41 7.27 1.79
N PHE A 75 4.58 6.15 1.07
CA PHE A 75 4.00 4.86 1.46
C PHE A 75 4.60 4.28 2.74
N ALA A 76 5.90 4.50 2.97
CA ALA A 76 6.54 4.11 4.23
C ALA A 76 5.94 4.87 5.41
N LEU A 77 5.79 6.19 5.28
CA LEU A 77 5.16 7.05 6.28
C LEU A 77 3.71 6.59 6.54
N ALA A 78 2.91 6.43 5.50
CA ALA A 78 1.52 6.00 5.58
C ALA A 78 1.38 4.62 6.24
N THR A 79 2.20 3.65 5.85
CA THR A 79 2.19 2.30 6.43
C THR A 79 2.47 2.32 7.93
N ASN A 80 3.45 3.10 8.36
CA ASN A 80 3.78 3.24 9.78
C ASN A 80 2.64 3.88 10.57
N LEU A 81 2.00 4.91 10.00
CA LEU A 81 0.80 5.52 10.57
C LEU A 81 -0.32 4.50 10.71
N TYR A 82 -0.69 3.81 9.62
CA TYR A 82 -1.80 2.86 9.60
C TYR A 82 -1.62 1.72 10.59
N ARG A 83 -0.40 1.22 10.73
CA ARG A 83 -0.06 0.21 11.73
C ARG A 83 -0.24 0.72 13.16
N SER A 84 0.17 1.98 13.43
CA SER A 84 0.01 2.58 14.76
C SER A 84 -1.45 2.79 15.09
N GLU A 85 -2.25 3.28 14.15
CA GLU A 85 -3.69 3.47 14.35
C GLU A 85 -4.40 2.15 14.61
N LEU A 86 -4.10 1.09 13.86
CA LEU A 86 -4.73 -0.21 14.06
C LEU A 86 -4.36 -0.88 15.38
N ARG A 87 -3.18 -0.62 15.94
CA ARG A 87 -2.80 -1.12 17.27
C ARG A 87 -3.62 -0.49 18.40
N ARG A 88 -4.15 0.70 18.19
CA ARG A 88 -4.99 1.42 19.16
C ARG A 88 -6.42 0.90 19.21
N ILE A 89 -6.82 0.08 18.24
CA ILE A 89 -8.18 -0.41 18.11
C ILE A 89 -8.24 -1.84 18.65
N PRO A 90 -9.21 -2.15 19.53
CA PRO A 90 -9.49 -3.51 19.93
C PRO A 90 -9.83 -4.38 18.70
N ALA A 91 -9.26 -5.58 18.64
CA ALA A 91 -9.41 -6.53 17.51
C ALA A 91 -10.87 -6.88 17.14
N ARG A 92 -11.83 -6.51 17.98
CA ARG A 92 -13.26 -6.81 17.84
C ARG A 92 -13.98 -6.01 16.75
N ILE A 93 -13.37 -4.91 16.23
CA ILE A 93 -14.01 -4.00 15.26
C ILE A 93 -13.62 -4.34 13.81
N VAL A 94 -12.69 -5.26 13.58
CA VAL A 94 -12.13 -5.56 12.24
C VAL A 94 -12.89 -6.67 11.50
N SER A 95 -14.06 -7.09 11.95
CA SER A 95 -14.84 -8.15 11.34
C SER A 95 -15.97 -7.55 10.47
N VAL A 96 -15.64 -7.16 9.23
CA VAL A 96 -16.65 -6.88 8.21
C VAL A 96 -16.84 -8.14 7.36
N PRO A 97 -18.10 -8.55 7.06
CA PRO A 97 -18.37 -9.66 6.15
C PRO A 97 -17.76 -9.41 4.76
N LEU A 98 -17.37 -10.48 4.09
CA LEU A 98 -16.64 -10.48 2.80
C LEU A 98 -17.50 -9.95 1.62
N GLU A 99 -18.79 -9.71 1.85
CA GLU A 99 -19.78 -9.45 0.80
C GLU A 99 -19.87 -7.98 0.35
N ASP A 100 -19.35 -7.03 1.14
CA ASP A 100 -19.43 -5.59 0.86
C ASP A 100 -18.07 -4.97 0.48
N ILE A 101 -17.27 -5.67 -0.33
CA ILE A 101 -15.98 -5.12 -0.79
C ILE A 101 -16.22 -4.28 -2.04
N ASP A 102 -16.71 -3.08 -1.85
CA ASP A 102 -16.66 -2.01 -2.85
C ASP A 102 -15.25 -1.37 -2.79
N GLU A 103 -14.30 -1.97 -3.48
CA GLU A 103 -12.91 -1.47 -3.51
C GLU A 103 -12.86 -0.20 -4.36
N PRO A 104 -12.30 0.92 -3.85
CA PRO A 104 -12.10 2.12 -4.66
C PRO A 104 -11.30 1.76 -5.92
N ALA A 105 -11.76 2.23 -7.08
CA ALA A 105 -11.09 1.97 -8.35
C ALA A 105 -9.62 2.41 -8.27
N ASP A 106 -8.70 1.46 -8.47
CA ASP A 106 -7.27 1.75 -8.54
C ASP A 106 -7.00 2.42 -9.90
N ALA A 107 -6.58 3.68 -9.87
CA ALA A 107 -6.26 4.44 -11.10
C ALA A 107 -5.13 3.81 -11.93
N ARG A 108 -4.47 2.78 -11.40
CA ARG A 108 -3.46 1.94 -12.08
C ARG A 108 -4.00 0.55 -12.45
N ALA A 109 -5.33 0.40 -12.60
CA ALA A 109 -5.88 -0.83 -13.15
C ALA A 109 -5.24 -1.06 -14.52
N SER A 110 -4.51 -2.17 -14.66
CA SER A 110 -3.84 -2.55 -15.89
C SER A 110 -4.85 -2.55 -17.06
N ASP A 111 -4.38 -2.14 -18.22
CA ASP A 111 -5.11 -2.13 -19.50
C ASP A 111 -5.42 -3.58 -19.98
N GLY A 112 -5.45 -4.52 -19.07
CA GLY A 112 -5.77 -5.93 -19.26
C GLY A 112 -7.27 -6.16 -19.44
N GLY A 113 -7.64 -7.18 -20.22
CA GLY A 113 -9.01 -7.58 -20.47
C GLY A 113 -9.80 -7.92 -19.21
N LEU A 114 -11.11 -8.17 -19.34
CA LEU A 114 -12.02 -8.52 -18.24
C LEU A 114 -11.50 -9.67 -17.35
N GLU A 115 -10.87 -10.68 -17.95
CA GLU A 115 -10.29 -11.83 -17.24
C GLU A 115 -9.12 -11.45 -16.31
N ASP A 116 -8.30 -10.46 -16.70
CA ASP A 116 -7.21 -9.97 -15.88
C ASP A 116 -7.72 -9.14 -14.69
N ARG A 117 -8.80 -8.39 -14.88
CA ARG A 117 -9.46 -7.64 -13.79
C ARG A 117 -10.09 -8.57 -12.76
N ASP A 118 -10.79 -9.61 -13.19
CA ASP A 118 -11.37 -10.60 -12.27
C ASP A 118 -10.29 -11.36 -11.51
N ARG A 119 -9.17 -11.65 -12.16
CA ARG A 119 -8.00 -12.28 -11.54
C ARG A 119 -7.35 -11.38 -10.50
N ASP A 120 -7.14 -10.10 -10.82
CA ASP A 120 -6.61 -9.10 -9.89
C ASP A 120 -7.52 -8.92 -8.67
N LEU A 121 -8.83 -8.85 -8.87
CA LEU A 121 -9.81 -8.77 -7.78
C LEU A 121 -9.74 -10.01 -6.88
N ALA A 122 -9.62 -11.21 -7.44
CA ALA A 122 -9.49 -12.44 -6.67
C ALA A 122 -8.21 -12.45 -5.83
N VAL A 123 -7.07 -11.99 -6.39
CA VAL A 123 -5.81 -11.84 -5.64
C VAL A 123 -5.97 -10.87 -4.49
N ARG A 124 -6.53 -9.69 -4.76
CA ARG A 124 -6.73 -8.64 -3.76
C ARG A 124 -7.60 -9.13 -2.62
N ARG A 125 -8.72 -9.79 -2.92
CA ARG A 125 -9.61 -10.42 -1.93
C ARG A 125 -8.87 -11.46 -1.10
N ALA A 126 -8.07 -12.34 -1.72
CA ALA A 126 -7.30 -13.34 -1.01
C ALA A 126 -6.24 -12.73 -0.09
N VAL A 127 -5.53 -11.69 -0.54
CA VAL A 127 -4.54 -10.97 0.28
C VAL A 127 -5.19 -10.36 1.53
N ILE A 128 -6.39 -9.79 1.40
CA ILE A 128 -7.14 -9.22 2.53
C ILE A 128 -7.46 -10.26 3.61
N THR A 129 -7.67 -11.53 3.25
CA THR A 129 -7.97 -12.59 4.22
C THR A 129 -6.76 -13.06 5.02
N LEU A 130 -5.55 -12.67 4.65
CA LEU A 130 -4.34 -13.06 5.35
C LEU A 130 -4.22 -12.37 6.72
N PRO A 131 -3.55 -13.02 7.70
CA PRO A 131 -3.14 -12.34 8.93
C PRO A 131 -2.34 -11.07 8.62
N ALA A 132 -2.60 -9.98 9.37
CA ALA A 132 -2.05 -8.65 9.11
C ALA A 132 -0.54 -8.64 8.85
N LYS A 133 0.23 -9.38 9.65
CA LYS A 133 1.70 -9.45 9.51
C LYS A 133 2.21 -9.96 8.15
N TYR A 134 1.48 -10.84 7.47
CA TYR A 134 1.82 -11.35 6.14
C TYR A 134 1.27 -10.45 5.06
N ARG A 135 0.04 -9.97 5.25
CA ARG A 135 -0.64 -9.04 4.36
C ARG A 135 0.16 -7.76 4.13
N GLU A 136 0.65 -7.12 5.22
CA GLU A 136 1.46 -5.91 5.15
C GLU A 136 2.70 -6.09 4.25
N ALA A 137 3.45 -7.17 4.45
CA ALA A 137 4.64 -7.46 3.65
C ALA A 137 4.31 -7.66 2.16
N LEU A 138 3.23 -8.41 1.87
CA LEU A 138 2.79 -8.65 0.50
C LEU A 138 2.30 -7.37 -0.19
N ILE A 139 1.57 -6.52 0.52
CA ILE A 139 1.09 -5.25 -0.02
C ILE A 139 2.27 -4.37 -0.42
N LEU A 140 3.24 -4.16 0.47
CA LEU A 140 4.39 -3.30 0.18
C LEU A 140 5.22 -3.85 -0.98
N PHE A 141 5.44 -5.14 -1.02
CA PHE A 141 6.30 -5.75 -2.03
C PHE A 141 5.63 -5.84 -3.41
N TYR A 142 4.37 -6.33 -3.49
CA TYR A 142 3.72 -6.62 -4.77
C TYR A 142 2.84 -5.51 -5.32
N PHE A 143 2.21 -4.71 -4.45
CA PHE A 143 1.30 -3.65 -4.90
C PHE A 143 1.96 -2.27 -4.92
N HIS A 144 3.06 -2.10 -4.20
CA HIS A 144 3.82 -0.85 -4.19
C HIS A 144 5.24 -1.01 -4.72
N ASP A 145 5.56 -2.15 -5.34
CA ASP A 145 6.85 -2.46 -5.97
C ASP A 145 8.08 -2.13 -5.10
N MET A 146 7.92 -2.21 -3.77
CA MET A 146 9.03 -1.98 -2.86
C MET A 146 9.97 -3.19 -2.83
N ASP A 147 11.28 -2.95 -2.84
CA ASP A 147 12.25 -3.99 -2.54
C ASP A 147 12.17 -4.44 -1.07
N VAL A 148 12.80 -5.58 -0.77
CA VAL A 148 12.74 -6.14 0.60
C VAL A 148 13.36 -5.20 1.63
N ALA A 149 14.44 -4.50 1.28
CA ALA A 149 15.13 -3.59 2.19
C ALA A 149 14.25 -2.39 2.53
N THR A 150 13.58 -1.81 1.54
CA THR A 150 12.65 -0.69 1.72
C THR A 150 11.40 -1.12 2.49
N ALA A 151 10.81 -2.28 2.16
CA ALA A 151 9.70 -2.85 2.92
C ALA A 151 10.09 -3.13 4.38
N ALA A 152 11.31 -3.61 4.63
CA ALA A 152 11.85 -3.85 5.97
C ALA A 152 11.97 -2.56 6.78
N ARG A 153 12.52 -1.50 6.18
CA ARG A 153 12.57 -0.16 6.82
C ARG A 153 11.17 0.36 7.13
N SER A 154 10.24 0.27 6.18
CA SER A 154 8.85 0.72 6.35
C SER A 154 8.12 -0.05 7.44
N LEU A 155 8.40 -1.34 7.58
CA LEU A 155 7.79 -2.19 8.60
C LEU A 155 8.53 -2.13 9.95
N GLY A 156 9.71 -1.51 10.03
CA GLY A 156 10.57 -1.53 11.22
C GLY A 156 11.01 -2.95 11.59
N LEU A 157 11.35 -3.77 10.59
CA LEU A 157 11.68 -5.19 10.74
C LEU A 157 13.01 -5.52 10.05
N PRO A 158 13.73 -6.55 10.53
CA PRO A 158 14.86 -7.09 9.79
C PRO A 158 14.42 -7.64 8.41
N GLU A 159 15.27 -7.51 7.39
CA GLU A 159 14.97 -8.04 6.05
C GLU A 159 14.65 -9.53 6.03
N GLY A 160 15.38 -10.32 6.81
CA GLY A 160 15.11 -11.76 6.97
C GLY A 160 13.70 -12.05 7.47
N THR A 161 13.17 -11.19 8.35
CA THR A 161 11.79 -11.30 8.83
C THR A 161 10.79 -10.98 7.71
N VAL A 162 11.07 -9.96 6.89
CA VAL A 162 10.21 -9.62 5.76
C VAL A 162 10.23 -10.73 4.72
N LYS A 163 11.41 -11.28 4.37
CA LYS A 163 11.54 -12.45 3.48
C LYS A 163 10.72 -13.64 3.98
N ALA A 164 10.80 -13.95 5.27
CA ALA A 164 10.01 -15.02 5.88
C ALA A 164 8.50 -14.73 5.84
N ARG A 165 8.08 -13.48 6.03
CA ARG A 165 6.66 -13.08 5.93
C ARG A 165 6.15 -13.16 4.50
N LEU A 166 6.93 -12.74 3.53
CA LEU A 166 6.61 -12.88 2.10
C LEU A 166 6.46 -14.36 1.72
N PHE A 167 7.40 -15.19 2.13
CA PHE A 167 7.34 -16.63 1.86
C PHE A 167 6.07 -17.26 2.43
N ARG A 168 5.82 -17.09 3.73
CA ARG A 168 4.63 -17.67 4.38
C ARG A 168 3.33 -17.10 3.85
N GLY A 169 3.29 -15.80 3.55
CA GLY A 169 2.12 -15.16 2.96
C GLY A 169 1.80 -15.73 1.57
N ARG A 170 2.81 -15.97 0.74
CA ARG A 170 2.65 -16.64 -0.57
C ARG A 170 2.16 -18.07 -0.44
N ASP A 171 2.71 -18.81 0.50
CA ASP A 171 2.30 -20.20 0.76
C ASP A 171 0.83 -20.28 1.15
N MET A 172 0.38 -19.38 2.02
CA MET A 172 -1.04 -19.28 2.39
C MET A 172 -1.94 -18.88 1.22
N LEU A 173 -1.47 -17.99 0.31
CA LEU A 173 -2.21 -17.62 -0.90
C LEU A 173 -2.28 -18.78 -1.89
N ARG A 174 -1.20 -19.55 -2.03
CA ARG A 174 -1.15 -20.74 -2.89
C ARG A 174 -2.24 -21.74 -2.53
N GLY A 175 -2.48 -21.95 -1.23
CA GLY A 175 -3.55 -22.82 -0.76
C GLY A 175 -4.97 -22.31 -1.04
N LYS A 176 -5.13 -20.99 -1.19
CA LYS A 176 -6.43 -20.33 -1.41
C LYS A 176 -6.75 -20.08 -2.89
N LEU A 177 -5.74 -19.94 -3.73
CA LEU A 177 -5.86 -19.54 -5.13
C LEU A 177 -5.00 -20.45 -6.04
N PRO A 178 -5.36 -21.72 -6.21
CA PRO A 178 -4.60 -22.66 -7.04
C PRO A 178 -4.39 -22.16 -8.48
N GLN A 179 -5.34 -21.37 -8.99
CA GLN A 179 -5.34 -20.84 -10.36
C GLN A 179 -4.36 -19.68 -10.57
N LEU A 180 -3.89 -19.01 -9.49
CA LEU A 180 -3.00 -17.86 -9.55
C LEU A 180 -1.52 -18.21 -9.70
N MET A 181 -1.18 -19.50 -9.65
CA MET A 181 0.19 -19.99 -9.90
C MET A 181 0.69 -19.74 -11.34
N ALA A 182 -0.17 -19.22 -12.23
CA ALA A 182 0.21 -18.85 -13.60
C ALA A 182 0.77 -17.43 -13.74
N VAL A 183 0.82 -16.61 -12.67
CA VAL A 183 1.33 -15.24 -12.75
C VAL A 183 2.86 -15.24 -12.75
N PRO A 184 3.55 -14.73 -13.81
CA PRO A 184 5.00 -14.79 -13.95
C PRO A 184 5.77 -14.20 -12.77
N ARG A 185 5.38 -13.03 -12.26
CA ARG A 185 6.03 -12.35 -11.11
C ARG A 185 5.98 -13.15 -9.80
N LEU A 186 5.00 -14.02 -9.61
CA LEU A 186 4.95 -14.92 -8.45
C LEU A 186 5.88 -16.13 -8.62
N LYS A 187 6.19 -16.53 -9.86
CA LYS A 187 7.12 -17.63 -10.16
C LYS A 187 8.59 -17.22 -9.96
N GLU A 188 8.96 -16.00 -10.33
CA GLU A 188 10.36 -15.52 -10.24
C GLU A 188 10.80 -15.21 -8.80
N ALA A 189 9.86 -15.12 -7.88
CA ALA A 189 10.12 -14.84 -6.46
C ALA A 189 10.12 -16.10 -5.58
N LEU A 190 9.99 -17.31 -6.17
CA LEU A 190 10.06 -18.62 -5.54
C LEU A 190 11.43 -19.26 -5.72
#